data_f24648ef6b11e7de3880ea0c3142f841
#
_entry.id   f24648ef6b11e7de3880ea0c3142f841
#
_cell.length_a   1.000
_cell.length_b   1.000
_cell.length_c   1.000
_cell.angle_alpha   90.00
_cell.angle_beta   90.00
_cell.angle_gamma   90.00
#
_symmetry.space_group_name_H-M   'P 1'
#
loop_
_entity.id
_entity.type
_entity.pdbx_description
1 polymer ?
#
loop_
_entity_poly.entity_id
_entity_poly.type
_entity_poly.pdbx_seq_one_letter_code
_entity_poly.pdbx_strand_id
1 'polypeptide(L)'
;GQTYTVVVGAAGPGDGGDSYFNTTSTVKGSGGQHGANGGAGGGYTGDGGGNGGDGGQGGSLSSGGDGAGGGGAGGYAGDGGDGASFPGGAGSAGSGGGGGGGGCQAVDASGFTRGGNGGGVGIFGQGPNGTGGPQSNGAAASGGAGSGGSGMTFGGGHGGVEGPTWGGPQGIASPGAVRIIWGTGRQFPNTGTGNDGNPAPS
;
A
#
# COMPACT_ATOMS: atom_id res chain seq x y z
N GLY A 1 0.26 3.77 -36.09
CA GLY A 1 0.84 3.77 -34.76
C GLY A 1 0.66 2.42 -34.10
N GLN A 2 1.48 2.09 -33.11
CA GLN A 2 1.29 0.88 -32.31
C GLN A 2 0.28 1.14 -31.20
N THR A 3 -0.51 0.13 -30.87
CA THR A 3 -1.45 0.16 -29.76
C THR A 3 -0.87 -0.64 -28.59
N TYR A 4 -0.96 -0.09 -27.40
CA TYR A 4 -0.51 -0.74 -26.16
C TYR A 4 -1.69 -0.90 -25.21
N THR A 5 -1.71 -2.02 -24.50
CA THR A 5 -2.68 -2.27 -23.43
C THR A 5 -2.22 -1.58 -22.15
N VAL A 6 -3.12 -0.89 -21.47
CA VAL A 6 -2.88 -0.32 -20.13
C VAL A 6 -3.98 -0.85 -19.21
N VAL A 7 -3.57 -1.50 -18.12
CA VAL A 7 -4.50 -2.01 -17.11
C VAL A 7 -4.18 -1.36 -15.78
N VAL A 8 -5.21 -0.86 -15.10
CA VAL A 8 -5.13 -0.30 -13.76
C VAL A 8 -5.85 -1.24 -12.81
N GLY A 9 -5.13 -1.74 -11.82
CA GLY A 9 -5.64 -2.66 -10.83
C GLY A 9 -6.74 -2.02 -9.98
N ALA A 10 -7.84 -2.74 -9.81
CA ALA A 10 -8.94 -2.31 -8.96
C ALA A 10 -8.61 -2.53 -7.48
N ALA A 11 -9.10 -1.64 -6.63
CA ALA A 11 -9.23 -1.90 -5.20
C ALA A 11 -10.42 -2.82 -4.94
N GLY A 12 -10.31 -3.67 -3.94
CA GLY A 12 -11.39 -4.60 -3.59
C GLY A 12 -11.26 -5.12 -2.16
N PRO A 13 -12.30 -5.83 -1.69
CA PRO A 13 -12.27 -6.47 -0.37
C PRO A 13 -11.48 -7.80 -0.35
N GLY A 14 -11.01 -8.27 -1.50
CA GLY A 14 -10.16 -9.44 -1.67
C GLY A 14 -8.78 -9.05 -2.19
N ASP A 15 -8.18 -9.90 -3.01
CA ASP A 15 -6.90 -9.62 -3.64
C ASP A 15 -6.98 -8.36 -4.50
N GLY A 16 -5.95 -7.52 -4.42
CA GLY A 16 -5.79 -6.35 -5.27
C GLY A 16 -5.52 -6.76 -6.71
N GLY A 17 -6.01 -5.95 -7.67
CA GLY A 17 -5.74 -6.17 -9.09
C GLY A 17 -4.35 -5.70 -9.51
N ASP A 18 -3.76 -6.37 -10.50
CA ASP A 18 -2.51 -5.95 -11.11
C ASP A 18 -2.66 -4.70 -11.97
N SER A 19 -1.69 -3.80 -11.87
CA SER A 19 -1.54 -2.67 -12.82
C SER A 19 -0.37 -2.94 -13.74
N TYR A 20 -0.56 -2.82 -15.06
CA TYR A 20 0.54 -3.08 -15.99
C TYR A 20 0.42 -2.28 -17.30
N PHE A 21 1.56 -2.16 -17.98
CA PHE A 21 1.68 -1.60 -19.33
C PHE A 21 2.09 -2.69 -20.30
N ASN A 22 1.38 -2.78 -21.42
CA ASN A 22 1.55 -3.71 -22.53
C ASN A 22 1.27 -5.18 -22.14
N THR A 23 2.12 -5.79 -21.36
CA THR A 23 1.95 -7.15 -20.83
C THR A 23 2.40 -7.23 -19.37
N THR A 24 1.98 -8.27 -18.65
CA THR A 24 2.38 -8.51 -17.26
C THR A 24 3.87 -8.83 -17.09
N SER A 25 4.58 -9.10 -18.19
CA SER A 25 6.03 -9.36 -18.20
C SER A 25 6.87 -8.13 -18.61
N THR A 26 6.24 -7.03 -19.01
CA THR A 26 6.94 -5.81 -19.42
C THR A 26 7.17 -4.88 -18.22
N VAL A 27 6.10 -4.28 -17.73
CA VAL A 27 6.10 -3.46 -16.51
C VAL A 27 4.82 -3.76 -15.76
N LYS A 28 4.93 -4.16 -14.50
CA LYS A 28 3.78 -4.53 -13.69
C LYS A 28 4.01 -4.16 -12.22
N GLY A 29 2.97 -3.67 -11.57
CA GLY A 29 2.79 -3.69 -10.12
C GLY A 29 1.66 -4.66 -9.78
N SER A 30 1.97 -5.68 -9.03
CA SER A 30 0.96 -6.66 -8.60
C SER A 30 0.15 -6.11 -7.43
N GLY A 31 -1.13 -6.44 -7.39
CA GLY A 31 -1.95 -6.22 -6.20
C GLY A 31 -1.47 -7.07 -5.03
N GLY A 32 -1.65 -6.56 -3.82
CA GLY A 32 -1.45 -7.34 -2.60
C GLY A 32 -2.51 -8.42 -2.44
N GLN A 33 -2.17 -9.50 -1.77
CA GLN A 33 -3.07 -10.60 -1.50
C GLN A 33 -3.88 -10.37 -0.22
N HIS A 34 -5.07 -10.91 -0.18
CA HIS A 34 -5.88 -11.00 1.02
C HIS A 34 -5.61 -12.34 1.72
N GLY A 35 -5.48 -12.33 3.04
CA GLY A 35 -5.26 -13.55 3.80
C GLY A 35 -5.55 -13.41 5.30
N ALA A 36 -6.15 -14.43 5.90
CA ALA A 36 -6.45 -14.45 7.33
C ALA A 36 -5.19 -14.41 8.23
N ASN A 37 -4.06 -14.85 7.70
CA ASN A 37 -2.78 -14.83 8.40
C ASN A 37 -1.88 -13.65 7.97
N GLY A 38 -2.48 -12.58 7.44
CA GLY A 38 -1.78 -11.54 6.73
C GLY A 38 -1.63 -11.91 5.25
N GLY A 39 -2.03 -11.01 4.36
CA GLY A 39 -1.83 -11.18 2.92
C GLY A 39 -0.43 -10.78 2.53
N ALA A 40 0.18 -11.46 1.56
CA ALA A 40 1.47 -11.06 1.02
C ALA A 40 1.36 -9.75 0.24
N GLY A 41 2.37 -8.90 0.35
CA GLY A 41 2.51 -7.71 -0.47
C GLY A 41 2.64 -8.05 -1.95
N GLY A 42 2.15 -7.16 -2.81
CA GLY A 42 2.30 -7.32 -4.26
C GLY A 42 3.73 -7.10 -4.73
N GLY A 43 4.18 -7.90 -5.68
CA GLY A 43 5.50 -7.73 -6.31
C GLY A 43 5.47 -6.77 -7.49
N TYR A 44 6.62 -6.55 -8.11
CA TYR A 44 6.73 -5.76 -9.33
C TYR A 44 7.53 -6.49 -10.43
N THR A 45 7.36 -6.01 -11.66
CA THR A 45 8.18 -6.38 -12.83
C THR A 45 8.60 -5.10 -13.53
N GLY A 46 9.88 -4.97 -13.86
CA GLY A 46 10.46 -3.80 -14.51
C GLY A 46 11.87 -3.51 -14.01
N ASP A 47 12.47 -2.41 -14.50
CA ASP A 47 13.87 -2.07 -14.24
C ASP A 47 14.12 -1.49 -12.84
N GLY A 48 13.07 -1.19 -12.10
CA GLY A 48 13.15 -0.67 -10.74
C GLY A 48 11.79 -0.67 -10.05
N GLY A 49 11.81 -0.70 -8.72
CA GLY A 49 10.62 -0.74 -7.89
C GLY A 49 10.90 -1.36 -6.53
N GLY A 50 9.85 -1.60 -5.79
CA GLY A 50 9.84 -2.33 -4.54
C GLY A 50 8.58 -3.15 -4.40
N ASN A 51 8.63 -4.19 -3.59
CA ASN A 51 7.46 -4.98 -3.26
C ASN A 51 6.57 -4.22 -2.27
N GLY A 52 5.29 -4.48 -2.26
CA GLY A 52 4.43 -4.09 -1.15
C GLY A 52 4.84 -4.80 0.13
N GLY A 53 4.59 -4.18 1.27
CA GLY A 53 4.72 -4.83 2.57
C GLY A 53 3.60 -5.85 2.80
N ASP A 54 3.87 -6.84 3.62
CA ASP A 54 2.89 -7.84 3.99
C ASP A 54 1.85 -7.26 4.98
N GLY A 55 0.65 -7.76 4.94
CA GLY A 55 -0.34 -7.50 5.98
C GLY A 55 0.03 -8.19 7.28
N GLY A 56 -0.33 -7.58 8.42
CA GLY A 56 -0.15 -8.19 9.73
C GLY A 56 -1.04 -9.43 9.92
N GLN A 57 -0.60 -10.35 10.75
CA GLN A 57 -1.39 -11.51 11.12
C GLN A 57 -2.50 -11.15 12.10
N GLY A 58 -3.73 -11.49 11.78
CA GLY A 58 -4.86 -11.44 12.71
C GLY A 58 -4.74 -12.48 13.81
N GLY A 59 -5.55 -12.35 14.85
CA GLY A 59 -5.62 -13.32 15.93
C GLY A 59 -6.50 -14.52 15.62
N SER A 60 -6.76 -15.33 16.62
CA SER A 60 -7.64 -16.51 16.49
C SER A 60 -9.10 -16.09 16.60
N LEU A 61 -9.96 -16.57 15.70
CA LEU A 61 -11.40 -16.32 15.63
C LEU A 61 -12.17 -16.62 16.92
N SER A 62 -11.55 -17.30 17.89
CA SER A 62 -12.19 -17.60 19.18
C SER A 62 -12.29 -16.40 20.13
N SER A 63 -11.55 -15.32 19.87
CA SER A 63 -11.48 -14.13 20.73
C SER A 63 -12.31 -12.96 20.21
N GLY A 64 -12.93 -13.09 19.05
CA GLY A 64 -13.93 -12.14 18.54
C GLY A 64 -13.40 -10.77 18.16
N GLY A 65 -12.65 -10.64 17.07
CA GLY A 65 -12.33 -9.33 16.52
C GLY A 65 -10.86 -8.97 16.51
N ASP A 66 -10.08 -9.75 15.80
CA ASP A 66 -8.61 -9.69 15.82
C ASP A 66 -8.07 -9.02 14.55
N GLY A 67 -8.35 -7.76 14.37
CA GLY A 67 -7.86 -6.96 13.25
C GLY A 67 -6.34 -6.78 13.27
N ALA A 68 -5.73 -6.71 12.10
CA ALA A 68 -4.29 -6.47 11.92
C ALA A 68 -4.04 -5.36 10.91
N GLY A 69 -2.88 -4.75 10.94
CA GLY A 69 -2.51 -3.66 10.04
C GLY A 69 -2.34 -4.15 8.58
N GLY A 70 -2.72 -3.32 7.61
CA GLY A 70 -2.46 -3.55 6.20
C GLY A 70 -1.02 -3.21 5.82
N GLY A 71 -0.45 -3.90 4.82
CA GLY A 71 0.86 -3.58 4.29
C GLY A 71 0.88 -2.28 3.48
N GLY A 72 1.99 -1.59 3.48
CA GLY A 72 2.23 -0.39 2.67
C GLY A 72 2.55 -0.73 1.21
N ALA A 73 2.32 0.21 0.31
CA ALA A 73 2.68 0.06 -1.10
C ALA A 73 4.19 0.03 -1.32
N GLY A 74 4.65 -0.74 -2.28
CA GLY A 74 6.03 -0.70 -2.74
C GLY A 74 6.41 0.65 -3.33
N GLY A 75 7.61 1.09 -3.08
CA GLY A 75 8.14 2.35 -3.56
C GLY A 75 8.88 2.25 -4.89
N TYR A 76 9.47 3.34 -5.30
CA TYR A 76 10.25 3.45 -6.52
C TYR A 76 11.60 2.71 -6.45
N ALA A 77 12.18 2.58 -5.31
CA ALA A 77 13.51 1.99 -5.09
C ALA A 77 13.59 1.17 -3.79
N GLY A 78 12.47 0.75 -3.25
CA GLY A 78 12.44 -0.04 -2.02
C GLY A 78 11.04 -0.44 -1.62
N ASP A 79 10.93 -1.31 -0.65
CA ASP A 79 9.71 -2.00 -0.28
C ASP A 79 8.77 -1.15 0.60
N GLY A 80 7.50 -1.47 0.57
CA GLY A 80 6.53 -1.01 1.53
C GLY A 80 6.78 -1.62 2.92
N GLY A 81 6.29 -0.95 3.96
CA GLY A 81 6.37 -1.45 5.32
C GLY A 81 5.28 -2.47 5.65
N ASP A 82 5.60 -3.46 6.47
CA ASP A 82 4.65 -4.49 6.89
C ASP A 82 3.65 -3.94 7.91
N GLY A 83 2.44 -4.44 7.85
CA GLY A 83 1.40 -4.18 8.83
C GLY A 83 1.68 -4.87 10.17
N ALA A 84 1.22 -4.24 11.23
CA ALA A 84 1.35 -4.80 12.58
C ALA A 84 0.37 -5.97 12.80
N SER A 85 0.86 -7.00 13.50
CA SER A 85 0.07 -8.19 13.85
C SER A 85 -0.64 -8.04 15.19
N PHE A 86 -1.66 -8.86 15.42
CA PHE A 86 -2.26 -9.12 16.74
C PHE A 86 -1.17 -9.56 17.76
N PRO A 87 -1.23 -9.21 19.02
CA PRO A 87 -2.30 -8.50 19.74
C PRO A 87 -2.15 -6.98 19.78
N GLY A 88 -1.43 -6.39 18.85
CA GLY A 88 -1.24 -4.96 18.70
C GLY A 88 0.23 -4.62 18.53
N GLY A 89 0.50 -3.55 17.80
CA GLY A 89 1.85 -3.08 17.53
C GLY A 89 1.87 -1.93 16.54
N ALA A 90 3.06 -1.41 16.28
CA ALA A 90 3.32 -0.46 15.21
C ALA A 90 3.63 -1.21 13.92
N GLY A 91 3.17 -0.67 12.81
CA GLY A 91 3.58 -1.11 11.48
C GLY A 91 5.02 -0.68 11.18
N SER A 92 5.64 -1.28 10.20
CA SER A 92 6.98 -0.96 9.74
C SER A 92 6.99 0.27 8.82
N ALA A 93 8.11 1.00 8.79
CA ALA A 93 8.32 2.05 7.81
C ALA A 93 8.60 1.45 6.43
N GLY A 94 8.17 2.14 5.37
CA GLY A 94 8.57 1.84 4.00
C GLY A 94 9.99 2.30 3.70
N SER A 95 10.52 1.91 2.54
CA SER A 95 11.83 2.30 2.04
C SER A 95 11.71 2.77 0.58
N GLY A 96 12.72 3.48 0.07
CA GLY A 96 12.78 3.89 -1.34
C GLY A 96 11.53 4.61 -1.86
N GLY A 97 10.88 5.40 -1.01
CA GLY A 97 9.62 6.07 -1.31
C GLY A 97 8.37 5.18 -1.10
N GLY A 98 8.51 3.99 -0.55
CA GLY A 98 7.41 3.09 -0.22
C GLY A 98 6.54 3.59 0.92
N GLY A 99 5.29 3.17 0.95
CA GLY A 99 4.32 3.44 2.02
C GLY A 99 4.66 2.67 3.30
N GLY A 100 4.32 3.23 4.46
CA GLY A 100 4.46 2.54 5.74
C GLY A 100 3.32 1.56 5.98
N GLY A 101 3.56 0.49 6.70
CA GLY A 101 2.55 -0.45 7.14
C GLY A 101 1.62 0.14 8.19
N GLY A 102 0.37 -0.32 8.22
CA GLY A 102 -0.62 0.06 9.22
C GLY A 102 -0.29 -0.49 10.60
N GLY A 103 -0.57 0.28 11.64
CA GLY A 103 -0.48 -0.20 13.00
C GLY A 103 -1.66 -1.10 13.37
N CYS A 104 -1.54 -1.81 14.46
CA CYS A 104 -2.58 -2.60 15.06
C CYS A 104 -2.90 -2.06 16.45
N GLN A 105 -4.17 -1.88 16.75
CA GLN A 105 -4.64 -1.46 18.06
C GLN A 105 -4.34 -2.54 19.09
N ALA A 106 -3.96 -2.15 20.32
CA ALA A 106 -3.95 -3.08 21.43
C ALA A 106 -5.38 -3.56 21.71
N VAL A 107 -5.48 -4.78 22.27
CA VAL A 107 -6.75 -5.36 22.69
C VAL A 107 -7.45 -4.39 23.63
N ASP A 108 -8.64 -3.97 23.26
CA ASP A 108 -9.45 -3.09 24.08
C ASP A 108 -10.16 -3.85 25.21
N ALA A 109 -10.85 -3.10 26.10
CA ALA A 109 -11.58 -3.69 27.23
C ALA A 109 -12.73 -4.64 26.83
N SER A 110 -13.12 -4.62 25.56
CA SER A 110 -14.14 -5.50 24.97
C SER A 110 -13.54 -6.72 24.27
N GLY A 111 -12.21 -6.86 24.27
CA GLY A 111 -11.49 -7.96 23.63
C GLY A 111 -11.29 -7.81 22.13
N PHE A 112 -11.44 -6.61 21.58
CA PHE A 112 -11.29 -6.34 20.13
C PHE A 112 -9.99 -5.65 19.81
N THR A 113 -9.48 -5.92 18.60
CA THR A 113 -8.42 -5.14 17.97
C THR A 113 -8.87 -4.61 16.62
N ARG A 114 -8.22 -3.56 16.15
CA ARG A 114 -8.45 -2.99 14.82
C ARG A 114 -7.14 -2.70 14.15
N GLY A 115 -7.05 -3.08 12.89
CA GLY A 115 -5.90 -2.77 12.07
C GLY A 115 -6.09 -1.46 11.31
N GLY A 116 -5.02 -0.70 11.18
CA GLY A 116 -4.95 0.48 10.32
C GLY A 116 -4.58 0.10 8.89
N ASN A 117 -4.94 0.96 7.96
CA ASN A 117 -4.54 0.79 6.56
C ASN A 117 -3.04 1.03 6.38
N GLY A 118 -2.43 0.31 5.47
CA GLY A 118 -1.10 0.64 4.97
C GLY A 118 -1.10 1.91 4.12
N GLY A 119 0.01 2.61 4.12
CA GLY A 119 0.23 3.82 3.30
C GLY A 119 0.40 3.47 1.82
N GLY A 120 -0.13 4.32 0.95
CA GLY A 120 0.09 4.23 -0.50
C GLY A 120 1.29 5.05 -0.96
N VAL A 121 1.53 5.06 -2.26
CA VAL A 121 2.57 5.88 -2.92
C VAL A 121 1.96 6.78 -3.97
N GLY A 122 2.64 7.88 -4.29
CA GLY A 122 2.27 8.76 -5.39
C GLY A 122 2.81 8.24 -6.73
N ILE A 123 2.35 8.85 -7.83
CA ILE A 123 2.77 8.48 -9.20
C ILE A 123 3.71 9.48 -9.85
N PHE A 124 4.11 10.54 -9.15
CA PHE A 124 4.90 11.62 -9.74
C PHE A 124 6.41 11.48 -9.53
N GLY A 125 6.86 10.46 -8.86
CA GLY A 125 8.25 10.17 -8.61
C GLY A 125 8.50 9.70 -7.18
N GLN A 126 9.74 9.42 -6.87
CA GLN A 126 10.13 8.99 -5.55
C GLN A 126 10.03 10.16 -4.56
N GLY A 127 9.28 9.96 -3.51
CA GLY A 127 9.17 10.86 -2.36
C GLY A 127 9.82 10.28 -1.10
N PRO A 128 9.55 10.89 0.05
CA PRO A 128 10.01 10.35 1.32
C PRO A 128 9.39 8.98 1.62
N ASN A 129 10.07 8.21 2.43
CA ASN A 129 9.55 6.94 2.92
C ASN A 129 8.32 7.17 3.81
N GLY A 130 7.33 6.30 3.67
CA GLY A 130 6.20 6.26 4.58
C GLY A 130 6.63 5.78 5.97
N THR A 131 6.08 6.41 7.01
CA THR A 131 6.30 5.98 8.38
C THR A 131 5.34 4.85 8.74
N GLY A 132 5.78 3.89 9.55
CA GLY A 132 4.87 2.89 10.09
C GLY A 132 3.80 3.52 10.98
N GLY A 133 2.59 2.99 10.90
CA GLY A 133 1.48 3.40 11.74
C GLY A 133 1.76 3.02 13.20
N PRO A 134 1.50 3.92 14.16
CA PRO A 134 1.71 3.62 15.58
C PRO A 134 0.69 2.59 16.09
N GLN A 135 1.04 1.89 17.14
CA GLN A 135 0.04 1.21 17.94
C GLN A 135 -0.92 2.25 18.54
N SER A 136 -2.21 2.00 18.43
CA SER A 136 -3.21 2.90 19.01
C SER A 136 -4.03 2.22 20.12
N ASN A 137 -4.60 3.04 21.00
CA ASN A 137 -5.54 2.58 22.03
C ASN A 137 -6.93 3.13 21.70
N GLY A 138 -7.78 2.29 21.14
CA GLY A 138 -9.18 2.62 20.89
C GLY A 138 -9.54 3.05 19.46
N ALA A 139 -8.58 3.22 18.54
CA ALA A 139 -8.81 3.52 17.13
C ALA A 139 -7.84 2.77 16.22
N ALA A 140 -8.26 2.46 15.02
CA ALA A 140 -7.37 1.88 14.01
C ALA A 140 -6.23 2.87 13.68
N ALA A 141 -5.00 2.38 13.62
CA ALA A 141 -3.85 3.15 13.23
C ALA A 141 -3.53 2.95 11.74
N SER A 142 -3.06 3.98 11.06
CA SER A 142 -2.71 3.94 9.64
C SER A 142 -1.23 4.16 9.41
N GLY A 143 -0.67 3.51 8.41
CA GLY A 143 0.69 3.77 7.95
C GLY A 143 0.77 5.11 7.21
N GLY A 144 1.92 5.77 7.31
CA GLY A 144 2.20 6.99 6.56
C GLY A 144 2.35 6.71 5.06
N ALA A 145 1.82 7.58 4.24
CA ALA A 145 2.02 7.49 2.79
C ALA A 145 3.47 7.82 2.42
N GLY A 146 4.09 6.95 1.63
CA GLY A 146 5.25 7.33 0.84
C GLY A 146 4.76 8.29 -0.26
N SER A 147 5.45 9.38 -0.50
CA SER A 147 4.93 10.35 -1.46
C SER A 147 5.86 10.63 -2.61
N GLY A 148 5.31 10.59 -3.80
CA GLY A 148 5.83 11.20 -4.99
C GLY A 148 5.01 12.42 -5.38
N GLY A 149 4.95 13.43 -4.54
CA GLY A 149 4.17 14.65 -4.79
C GLY A 149 2.74 14.65 -4.22
N SER A 150 2.12 15.81 -4.22
CA SER A 150 0.75 16.02 -3.74
C SER A 150 -0.27 15.34 -4.66
N GLY A 151 -1.00 14.42 -4.18
CA GLY A 151 -2.02 13.73 -4.96
C GLY A 151 -2.56 12.50 -4.29
N MET A 152 -3.35 11.75 -5.02
CA MET A 152 -3.89 10.48 -4.56
C MET A 152 -2.77 9.46 -4.32
N THR A 153 -2.88 8.69 -3.26
CA THR A 153 -1.99 7.59 -2.95
C THR A 153 -2.53 6.28 -3.52
N PHE A 154 -1.65 5.43 -4.01
CA PHE A 154 -1.96 4.18 -4.70
C PHE A 154 -1.34 2.99 -3.98
N GLY A 155 -1.97 1.84 -4.09
CA GLY A 155 -1.40 0.54 -3.74
C GLY A 155 -1.35 0.17 -2.26
N GLY A 156 -1.76 1.02 -1.32
CA GLY A 156 -1.79 0.67 0.11
C GLY A 156 -2.84 -0.40 0.43
N GLY A 157 -2.48 -1.39 1.24
CA GLY A 157 -3.38 -2.44 1.70
C GLY A 157 -4.36 -1.95 2.77
N HIS A 158 -5.52 -2.57 2.87
CA HIS A 158 -6.46 -2.28 3.96
C HIS A 158 -6.08 -3.05 5.24
N GLY A 159 -6.36 -2.44 6.39
CA GLY A 159 -6.28 -3.12 7.67
C GLY A 159 -7.47 -4.06 7.89
N GLY A 160 -7.23 -5.16 8.60
CA GLY A 160 -8.28 -6.06 9.02
C GLY A 160 -9.17 -5.43 10.09
N VAL A 161 -10.47 -5.56 9.93
CA VAL A 161 -11.47 -5.27 10.98
C VAL A 161 -12.23 -6.54 11.19
N GLU A 162 -12.22 -7.08 12.38
CA GLU A 162 -12.87 -8.34 12.65
C GLU A 162 -14.01 -8.28 13.62
N GLY A 163 -14.99 -9.14 13.33
CA GLY A 163 -16.11 -9.57 14.14
C GLY A 163 -17.27 -9.99 13.24
N PRO A 164 -17.78 -11.20 13.38
CA PRO A 164 -18.92 -11.68 12.58
C PRO A 164 -20.22 -10.90 12.84
N THR A 165 -20.21 -10.00 13.80
CA THR A 165 -21.38 -9.18 14.20
C THR A 165 -21.22 -7.69 13.97
N TRP A 166 -20.04 -7.21 13.57
CA TRP A 166 -19.80 -5.80 13.27
C TRP A 166 -19.60 -5.62 11.77
N GLY A 167 -20.69 -5.32 11.05
CA GLY A 167 -20.66 -4.84 9.68
C GLY A 167 -20.05 -3.43 9.56
N GLY A 168 -18.97 -3.16 10.29
CA GLY A 168 -18.21 -1.93 10.11
C GLY A 168 -17.56 -1.92 8.73
N PRO A 169 -17.36 -0.75 8.12
CA PRO A 169 -16.72 -0.67 6.81
C PRO A 169 -15.33 -1.27 6.92
N GLN A 170 -15.10 -2.36 6.20
CA GLN A 170 -13.76 -2.87 5.99
C GLN A 170 -12.93 -1.75 5.35
N GLY A 171 -11.70 -1.58 5.78
CA GLY A 171 -10.82 -0.62 5.14
C GLY A 171 -10.79 -0.90 3.64
N ILE A 172 -10.83 0.15 2.83
CA ILE A 172 -10.73 0.00 1.38
C ILE A 172 -9.26 0.13 1.01
N ALA A 173 -8.71 -0.90 0.35
CA ALA A 173 -7.39 -0.81 -0.25
C ALA A 173 -7.36 0.33 -1.29
N SER A 174 -6.21 0.96 -1.46
CA SER A 174 -6.05 1.97 -2.50
C SER A 174 -5.96 1.31 -3.88
N PRO A 175 -6.51 1.93 -4.94
CA PRO A 175 -6.40 1.41 -6.29
C PRO A 175 -4.95 1.45 -6.79
N GLY A 176 -4.66 0.72 -7.86
CA GLY A 176 -3.42 0.84 -8.60
C GLY A 176 -3.37 2.10 -9.44
N ALA A 177 -2.22 2.34 -10.08
CA ALA A 177 -2.06 3.40 -11.07
C ALA A 177 -1.03 3.01 -12.13
N VAL A 178 -1.14 3.58 -13.32
CA VAL A 178 -0.15 3.51 -14.38
C VAL A 178 0.14 4.92 -14.86
N ARG A 179 1.41 5.32 -14.83
CA ARG A 179 1.87 6.57 -15.39
C ARG A 179 2.81 6.31 -16.55
N ILE A 180 2.57 6.93 -17.66
CA ILE A 180 3.39 6.83 -18.87
C ILE A 180 4.03 8.18 -19.13
N ILE A 181 5.37 8.20 -19.28
CA ILE A 181 6.14 9.40 -19.57
C ILE A 181 6.89 9.15 -20.88
N TRP A 182 6.78 10.08 -21.83
CA TRP A 182 7.45 10.00 -23.12
C TRP A 182 7.89 11.38 -23.58
N GLY A 183 8.80 11.42 -24.53
CA GLY A 183 9.30 12.64 -25.15
C GLY A 183 10.75 12.97 -24.77
N THR A 184 11.37 13.85 -25.54
CA THR A 184 12.77 14.26 -25.35
C THR A 184 12.92 15.00 -24.03
N GLY A 185 13.98 14.69 -23.27
CA GLY A 185 14.29 15.34 -22.01
C GLY A 185 13.43 14.89 -20.81
N ARG A 186 12.54 13.91 -21.01
CA ARG A 186 11.75 13.34 -19.92
C ARG A 186 12.48 12.13 -19.32
N GLN A 187 12.53 12.06 -18.01
CA GLN A 187 13.14 10.96 -17.26
C GLN A 187 12.18 10.41 -16.20
N PHE A 188 12.31 9.14 -15.91
CA PHE A 188 11.67 8.45 -14.81
C PHE A 188 12.68 7.50 -14.16
N PRO A 189 12.75 7.37 -12.83
CA PRO A 189 11.94 8.10 -11.85
C PRO A 189 12.38 9.55 -11.71
N ASN A 190 11.41 10.45 -11.55
CA ASN A 190 11.70 11.82 -11.19
C ASN A 190 11.89 11.90 -9.66
N THR A 191 13.03 12.43 -9.24
CA THR A 191 13.34 12.63 -7.82
C THR A 191 12.87 13.99 -7.29
N GLY A 192 12.22 14.81 -8.12
CA GLY A 192 11.69 16.10 -7.73
C GLY A 192 10.43 15.98 -6.89
N THR A 193 10.33 16.82 -5.85
CA THR A 193 9.11 16.98 -5.02
C THR A 193 8.03 17.86 -5.68
N GLY A 194 8.24 18.26 -6.93
CA GLY A 194 7.34 19.12 -7.70
C GLY A 194 6.39 18.35 -8.59
N ASN A 195 5.36 19.03 -9.04
CA ASN A 195 4.39 18.52 -9.98
C ASN A 195 5.06 17.83 -11.17
N ASP A 196 4.68 16.57 -11.40
CA ASP A 196 4.86 15.73 -12.58
C ASP A 196 6.24 15.71 -13.27
N GLY A 197 7.24 16.38 -12.74
CA GLY A 197 8.55 16.41 -13.36
C GLY A 197 8.54 16.88 -14.81
N ASN A 198 7.65 17.80 -15.12
CA ASN A 198 7.68 18.45 -16.40
C ASN A 198 8.90 19.38 -16.44
N PRO A 199 10.01 19.01 -17.13
CA PRO A 199 11.01 20.00 -17.42
C PRO A 199 10.30 21.10 -18.21
N ALA A 200 10.54 22.36 -17.84
CA ALA A 200 10.06 23.46 -18.62
C ALA A 200 10.44 23.22 -20.09
N PRO A 201 9.56 23.47 -21.05
CA PRO A 201 9.91 23.36 -22.46
C PRO A 201 11.12 24.26 -22.71
N SER A 202 12.18 23.66 -23.22
CA SER A 202 13.39 24.35 -23.68
C SER A 202 13.10 25.20 -24.90
#